data_efa0ac187defab6b4f83f6f286ab417c
#
_entry.id   efa0ac187defab6b4f83f6f286ab417c
#
_cell.length_a   1.000
_cell.length_b   1.000
_cell.length_c   1.000
_cell.angle_alpha   90.00
_cell.angle_beta   90.00
_cell.angle_gamma   90.00
#
_symmetry.space_group_name_H-M   'P 1'
#
loop_
_entity.id
_entity.type
_entity.pdbx_description
1 polymer ?
#
loop_
_entity_poly.entity_id
_entity_poly.type
_entity_poly.pdbx_seq_one_letter_code
_entity_poly.pdbx_strand_id
1 'polypeptide(L)'
;MLDGVPTLSCITLVHTVDGREVTTIEGLRDHPLVHAFVRTDAVQCGFCTPGQIVSAAALVAANPTPSKDEIRHAMSGNLCRCGTYPKIEEAITTWQG
;
A
#
# COMPACT_ATOMS: atom_id res chain seq x y z
N MET A 1 -2.01 8.25 -2.05
CA MET A 1 -1.96 8.97 -0.75
C MET A 1 -2.22 10.44 -0.94
N LEU A 2 -3.01 11.00 -0.09
CA LEU A 2 -3.36 12.42 -0.09
C LEU A 2 -2.98 12.97 1.28
N ASP A 3 -1.99 13.84 1.35
CA ASP A 3 -1.40 14.35 2.61
C ASP A 3 -1.00 13.22 3.56
N GLY A 4 -0.46 12.12 3.02
CA GLY A 4 -0.05 10.97 3.81
C GLY A 4 -1.17 10.01 4.18
N VAL A 5 -2.42 10.26 3.77
CA VAL A 5 -3.57 9.41 4.06
C VAL A 5 -3.92 8.58 2.84
N PRO A 6 -4.05 7.25 2.97
CA PRO A 6 -4.46 6.42 1.83
C PRO A 6 -5.87 6.80 1.39
N THR A 7 -6.04 7.03 0.08
CA THR A 7 -7.28 7.57 -0.47
C THR A 7 -7.63 6.85 -1.77
N LEU A 8 -8.90 6.48 -1.92
CA LEU A 8 -9.39 5.88 -3.16
C LEU A 8 -9.61 6.99 -4.19
N SER A 9 -8.71 7.05 -5.20
CA SER A 9 -8.76 8.11 -6.20
C SER A 9 -10.02 8.08 -7.05
N CYS A 10 -10.60 6.89 -7.25
CA CYS A 10 -11.79 6.72 -8.09
C CYS A 10 -13.03 7.42 -7.53
N ILE A 11 -13.06 7.75 -6.24
CA ILE A 11 -14.17 8.44 -5.60
C ILE A 11 -13.77 9.80 -5.03
N THR A 12 -12.60 10.31 -5.40
CA THR A 12 -12.09 11.60 -4.93
C THR A 12 -12.24 12.65 -6.02
N LEU A 13 -12.90 13.75 -5.70
CA LEU A 13 -13.09 14.86 -6.64
C LEU A 13 -11.79 15.65 -6.79
N VAL A 14 -11.43 15.97 -8.03
CA VAL A 14 -10.19 16.68 -8.36
C VAL A 14 -10.05 18.00 -7.60
N HIS A 15 -11.13 18.77 -7.52
CA HIS A 15 -11.07 20.09 -6.89
C HIS A 15 -10.82 20.01 -5.38
N THR A 16 -11.05 18.84 -4.74
CA THR A 16 -10.79 18.69 -3.31
C THR A 16 -9.32 18.44 -3.00
N VAL A 17 -8.49 18.15 -4.02
CA VAL A 17 -7.06 17.91 -3.83
C VAL A 17 -6.21 19.16 -4.04
N ASP A 18 -6.84 20.28 -4.42
CA ASP A 18 -6.12 21.53 -4.65
C ASP A 18 -5.40 21.97 -3.36
N GLY A 19 -4.12 22.29 -3.48
CA GLY A 19 -3.29 22.68 -2.35
C GLY A 19 -2.86 21.53 -1.43
N ARG A 20 -3.20 20.28 -1.77
CA ARG A 20 -2.84 19.09 -0.97
C ARG A 20 -1.75 18.30 -1.65
N GLU A 21 -0.97 17.59 -0.85
CA GLU A 21 0.14 16.78 -1.35
C GLU A 21 -0.35 15.41 -1.78
N VAL A 22 -0.10 15.04 -3.06
CA VAL A 22 -0.48 13.76 -3.64
C VAL A 22 0.77 12.91 -3.81
N THR A 23 0.74 11.68 -3.28
CA THR A 23 1.82 10.70 -3.46
C THR A 23 1.26 9.47 -4.13
N THR A 24 1.84 9.11 -5.28
CA THR A 24 1.53 7.89 -6.02
C THR A 24 2.69 6.91 -5.89
N ILE A 25 2.55 5.72 -6.53
CA ILE A 25 3.60 4.71 -6.48
C ILE A 25 4.95 5.22 -7.04
N GLU A 26 4.92 6.12 -8.00
CA GLU A 26 6.16 6.68 -8.56
C GLU A 26 6.98 7.43 -7.50
N GLY A 27 6.33 7.99 -6.49
CA GLY A 27 6.99 8.65 -5.37
C GLY A 27 7.57 7.70 -4.33
N LEU A 28 7.33 6.39 -4.48
CA LEU A 28 7.77 5.37 -3.53
C LEU A 28 8.76 4.37 -4.13
N ARG A 29 9.45 4.76 -5.20
CA ARG A 29 10.33 3.88 -6.00
C ARG A 29 11.32 3.07 -5.15
N ASP A 30 11.98 3.71 -4.19
CA ASP A 30 13.03 3.11 -3.38
C ASP A 30 12.53 2.72 -1.99
N HIS A 31 11.21 2.70 -1.79
CA HIS A 31 10.65 2.35 -0.49
C HIS A 31 10.93 0.88 -0.17
N PRO A 32 11.31 0.54 1.09
CA PRO A 32 11.58 -0.85 1.47
C PRO A 32 10.44 -1.81 1.19
N LEU A 33 9.19 -1.34 1.20
CA LEU A 33 8.03 -2.17 0.87
C LEU A 33 8.05 -2.68 -0.56
N VAL A 34 8.58 -1.91 -1.51
CA VAL A 34 8.71 -2.35 -2.90
C VAL A 34 9.59 -3.60 -2.94
N HIS A 35 10.72 -3.56 -2.25
CA HIS A 35 11.63 -4.72 -2.17
C HIS A 35 11.00 -5.89 -1.41
N ALA A 36 10.24 -5.61 -0.34
CA ALA A 36 9.56 -6.64 0.43
C ALA A 36 8.51 -7.36 -0.42
N PHE A 37 7.74 -6.65 -1.25
CA PHE A 37 6.77 -7.25 -2.15
C PHE A 37 7.44 -8.17 -3.18
N VAL A 38 8.59 -7.76 -3.70
CA VAL A 38 9.36 -8.59 -4.64
C VAL A 38 9.92 -9.83 -3.94
N ARG A 39 10.52 -9.63 -2.76
CA ARG A 39 11.16 -10.71 -2.00
C ARG A 39 10.17 -11.81 -1.58
N THR A 40 8.96 -11.44 -1.20
CA THR A 40 7.94 -12.39 -0.75
C THR A 40 7.06 -12.90 -1.89
N ASP A 41 7.32 -12.46 -3.12
CA ASP A 41 6.52 -12.83 -4.29
C ASP A 41 5.05 -12.44 -4.14
N ALA A 42 4.81 -11.24 -3.59
CA ALA A 42 3.46 -10.73 -3.33
C ALA A 42 2.80 -10.15 -4.59
N VAL A 43 3.36 -10.41 -5.76
CA VAL A 43 2.90 -9.90 -7.05
C VAL A 43 2.60 -11.10 -7.96
N GLN A 44 1.42 -11.09 -8.60
CA GLN A 44 1.11 -12.07 -9.63
C GLN A 44 0.89 -11.38 -10.98
N CYS A 45 -0.27 -10.74 -11.19
CA CYS A 45 -0.49 -9.99 -12.43
C CYS A 45 0.05 -8.56 -12.36
N GLY A 46 0.21 -8.01 -11.16
CA GLY A 46 0.74 -6.67 -10.94
C GLY A 46 -0.29 -5.55 -11.00
N PHE A 47 -1.55 -5.84 -11.32
CA PHE A 47 -2.56 -4.80 -11.51
C PHE A 47 -2.89 -4.06 -10.22
N CYS A 48 -3.06 -4.80 -9.11
CA CYS A 48 -3.39 -4.20 -7.80
C CYS A 48 -2.16 -3.72 -7.03
N THR A 49 -0.95 -4.09 -7.48
CA THR A 49 0.28 -3.91 -6.72
C THR A 49 0.58 -2.45 -6.37
N PRO A 50 0.46 -1.47 -7.29
CA PRO A 50 0.72 -0.08 -6.91
C PRO A 50 -0.17 0.40 -5.77
N GLY A 51 -1.47 0.10 -5.82
CA GLY A 51 -2.41 0.47 -4.76
C GLY A 51 -2.10 -0.22 -3.45
N GLN A 52 -1.74 -1.50 -3.49
CA GLN A 52 -1.37 -2.26 -2.30
C GLN A 52 -0.14 -1.66 -1.62
N ILE A 53 0.90 -1.32 -2.41
CA ILE A 53 2.13 -0.74 -1.86
C ILE A 53 1.88 0.64 -1.26
N VAL A 54 1.11 1.49 -1.94
CA VAL A 54 0.79 2.84 -1.44
C VAL A 54 0.04 2.76 -0.10
N SER A 55 -0.96 1.88 0.00
CA SER A 55 -1.71 1.70 1.25
C SER A 55 -0.82 1.13 2.35
N ALA A 56 0.04 0.17 2.03
CA ALA A 56 0.98 -0.41 2.99
C ALA A 56 1.99 0.63 3.47
N ALA A 57 2.49 1.50 2.58
CA ALA A 57 3.42 2.56 2.96
C ALA A 57 2.79 3.52 3.97
N ALA A 58 1.53 3.88 3.77
CA ALA A 58 0.81 4.72 4.72
C ALA A 58 0.63 4.03 6.07
N LEU A 59 0.34 2.73 6.06
CA LEU A 59 0.18 1.95 7.28
C LEU A 59 1.48 1.91 8.09
N VAL A 60 2.61 1.56 7.46
CA VAL A 60 3.88 1.44 8.18
C VAL A 60 4.44 2.80 8.61
N ALA A 61 4.07 3.88 7.93
CA ALA A 61 4.44 5.23 8.35
C ALA A 61 3.74 5.61 9.66
N ALA A 62 2.49 5.16 9.83
CA ALA A 62 1.72 5.40 11.06
C ALA A 62 2.06 4.39 12.15
N ASN A 63 2.36 3.14 11.78
CA ASN A 63 2.66 2.05 12.70
C ASN A 63 3.72 1.14 12.08
N PRO A 64 5.02 1.29 12.42
CA PRO A 64 6.10 0.51 11.80
C PRO A 64 6.04 -1.00 12.08
N THR A 65 5.30 -1.42 13.11
CA THR A 65 5.19 -2.83 13.48
C THR A 65 3.73 -3.23 13.63
N PRO A 66 2.94 -3.19 12.52
CA PRO A 66 1.50 -3.50 12.61
C PRO A 66 1.27 -4.98 12.87
N SER A 67 0.21 -5.29 13.62
CA SER A 67 -0.26 -6.66 13.81
C SER A 67 -0.96 -7.15 12.54
N LYS A 68 -1.19 -8.48 12.46
CA LYS A 68 -1.90 -9.04 11.30
C LYS A 68 -3.31 -8.47 11.15
N ASP A 69 -4.02 -8.24 12.26
CA ASP A 69 -5.36 -7.67 12.23
C ASP A 69 -5.32 -6.21 11.75
N GLU A 70 -4.34 -5.44 12.19
CA GLU A 70 -4.15 -4.06 11.73
C GLU A 70 -3.85 -4.01 10.23
N ILE A 71 -3.03 -4.94 9.73
CA ILE A 71 -2.72 -5.05 8.31
C ILE A 71 -3.99 -5.36 7.51
N ARG A 72 -4.75 -6.35 7.94
CA ARG A 72 -5.98 -6.75 7.25
C ARG A 72 -6.99 -5.61 7.19
N HIS A 73 -7.15 -4.89 8.29
CA HIS A 73 -8.05 -3.75 8.35
C HIS A 73 -7.60 -2.63 7.41
N ALA A 74 -6.33 -2.25 7.49
CA ALA A 74 -5.80 -1.14 6.70
C ALA A 74 -5.82 -1.44 5.20
N MET A 75 -5.63 -2.72 4.81
CA MET A 75 -5.56 -3.14 3.41
C MET A 75 -6.89 -3.57 2.83
N SER A 76 -7.98 -3.51 3.61
CA SER A 76 -9.28 -4.08 3.21
C SER A 76 -9.90 -3.38 1.99
N GLY A 77 -9.51 -2.14 1.69
CA GLY A 77 -10.01 -1.40 0.53
C GLY A 77 -9.30 -1.74 -0.79
N ASN A 78 -8.26 -2.57 -0.75
CA ASN A 78 -7.48 -2.92 -1.93
C ASN A 78 -7.80 -4.36 -2.36
N LEU A 79 -8.39 -4.50 -3.55
CA LEU A 79 -8.81 -5.80 -4.06
C LEU A 79 -7.72 -6.40 -4.95
N CYS A 80 -7.49 -7.72 -4.80
CA CYS A 80 -6.58 -8.48 -5.63
C CYS A 80 -7.30 -9.69 -6.21
N ARG A 81 -7.54 -9.68 -7.51
CA ARG A 81 -8.22 -10.78 -8.20
C ARG A 81 -7.40 -12.06 -8.20
N CYS A 82 -6.08 -11.94 -8.12
CA CYS A 82 -5.18 -13.09 -8.05
C CYS A 82 -5.11 -13.73 -6.66
N GLY A 83 -5.62 -13.05 -5.62
CA GLY A 83 -5.63 -13.59 -4.28
C GLY A 83 -4.29 -13.59 -3.57
N THR A 84 -3.45 -12.58 -3.82
CA THR A 84 -2.10 -12.51 -3.23
C THR A 84 -2.09 -11.98 -1.80
N TYR A 85 -3.24 -11.89 -1.14
CA TYR A 85 -3.36 -11.30 0.20
C TYR A 85 -2.42 -11.92 1.25
N PRO A 86 -2.24 -13.27 1.33
CA PRO A 86 -1.29 -13.83 2.30
C PRO A 86 0.15 -13.37 2.07
N LYS A 87 0.57 -13.26 0.82
CA LYS A 87 1.92 -12.80 0.48
C LYS A 87 2.10 -11.31 0.75
N ILE A 88 1.05 -10.51 0.52
CA ILE A 88 1.06 -9.08 0.84
C ILE A 88 1.19 -8.90 2.35
N GLU A 89 0.45 -9.67 3.15
CA GLU A 89 0.55 -9.64 4.59
C GLU A 89 1.96 -10.01 5.06
N GLU A 90 2.57 -11.01 4.45
CA GLU A 90 3.95 -11.39 4.72
C GLU A 90 4.92 -10.27 4.39
N ALA A 91 4.74 -9.61 3.23
CA ALA A 91 5.58 -8.50 2.82
C ALA A 91 5.53 -7.36 3.83
N ILE A 92 4.34 -6.99 4.28
CA ILE A 92 4.16 -5.90 5.25
C ILE A 92 4.74 -6.29 6.61
N THR A 93 4.59 -7.55 7.01
CA THR A 93 5.12 -8.03 8.29
C THR A 93 6.66 -7.99 8.31
N THR A 94 7.30 -8.25 7.17
CA THR A 94 8.75 -8.36 7.06
C THR A 94 9.41 -7.20 6.32
N TRP A 95 8.73 -6.06 6.19
CA TRP A 95 9.19 -4.96 5.34
C TRP A 95 10.52 -4.34 5.78
N GLN A 96 10.86 -4.45 7.05
CA GLN A 96 12.10 -3.89 7.59
C GLN A 96 13.31 -4.82 7.41
N GLY A 97 13.10 -5.99 6.91
CA GLY A 97 14.18 -6.93 6.79
C GLY A 97 13.76 -8.20 6.23
#